data_766ae131cb228307499860d33be6686e
#
_entry.id   766ae131cb228307499860d33be6686e
#
_cell.length_a   1.000
_cell.length_b   1.000
_cell.length_c   1.000
_cell.angle_alpha   90.00
_cell.angle_beta   90.00
_cell.angle_gamma   90.00
#
_symmetry.space_group_name_H-M   'P 1'
#
loop_
_entity.id
_entity.type
_entity.pdbx_description
1 polymer ?
#
loop_
_entity_poly.entity_id
_entity_poly.type
_entity_poly.pdbx_seq_one_letter_code
_entity_poly.pdbx_strand_id
1 'polypeptide(L)'
;MIPNDPGRQRAARPVTPAISVRVWPARIWPPTLGLIGTPLWQRAAGIRLSDPVSGWLTELVVTQAGDILGRIQFPITVDRDQRTEVMLLPISDMWELRADSDRHRLLHLVRAFGVRS
;
A
#
# COMPACT_ATOMS: atom_id res chain seq x y z
N MET A 1 26.26 10.65 20.29
CA MET A 1 25.14 9.93 19.67
C MET A 1 25.63 8.66 18.99
N ILE A 2 24.89 7.60 19.07
CA ILE A 2 25.25 6.32 18.50
C ILE A 2 24.26 6.00 17.38
N PRO A 3 24.52 6.40 16.15
CA PRO A 3 23.55 6.29 15.08
C PRO A 3 23.18 4.86 14.69
N ASN A 4 24.07 3.91 14.96
CA ASN A 4 23.86 2.51 14.62
C ASN A 4 23.61 1.63 15.82
N ASP A 5 23.08 2.20 16.88
CA ASP A 5 22.70 1.44 18.05
C ASP A 5 21.69 0.34 17.67
N PRO A 6 22.02 -0.94 17.85
CA PRO A 6 21.11 -2.03 17.48
C PRO A 6 19.79 -2.03 18.27
N GLY A 7 19.75 -1.39 19.44
CA GLY A 7 18.53 -1.26 20.20
C GLY A 7 17.65 -0.11 19.76
N ARG A 8 18.12 0.70 18.82
CA ARG A 8 17.40 1.89 18.40
C ARG A 8 16.27 1.54 17.44
N GLN A 9 15.09 2.03 17.75
CA GLN A 9 13.94 1.87 16.87
C GLN A 9 14.02 2.83 15.69
N ARG A 10 13.57 2.38 14.54
CA ARG A 10 13.48 3.19 13.33
C ARG A 10 12.02 3.33 12.92
N ALA A 11 11.65 4.54 12.49
CA ALA A 11 10.29 4.81 12.04
C ALA A 11 9.99 4.22 10.66
N ALA A 12 11.00 3.91 9.88
CA ALA A 12 10.84 3.32 8.54
C ALA A 12 11.78 2.12 8.42
N ARG A 13 11.25 1.03 7.85
CA ARG A 13 12.02 -0.19 7.61
C ARG A 13 11.76 -0.71 6.21
N PRO A 14 12.80 -0.96 5.43
CA PRO A 14 12.62 -1.51 4.09
C PRO A 14 12.09 -2.95 4.16
N VAL A 15 11.29 -3.31 3.18
CA VAL A 15 10.82 -4.67 2.97
C VAL A 15 11.59 -5.23 1.78
N THR A 16 12.65 -6.00 2.07
CA THR A 16 13.56 -6.50 1.05
C THR A 16 13.69 -8.03 1.14
N PRO A 17 13.36 -8.77 0.10
CA PRO A 17 12.70 -8.30 -1.13
C PRO A 17 11.28 -7.80 -0.87
N ALA A 18 10.74 -6.99 -1.78
CA ALA A 18 9.39 -6.48 -1.67
C ALA A 18 8.38 -7.62 -1.62
N ILE A 19 7.27 -7.38 -0.91
CA ILE A 19 6.20 -8.37 -0.81
C ILE A 19 5.12 -8.05 -1.83
N SER A 20 4.70 -9.06 -2.59
CA SER A 20 3.63 -8.91 -3.57
C SER A 20 2.29 -8.72 -2.87
N VAL A 21 1.55 -7.70 -3.30
CA VAL A 21 0.23 -7.38 -2.72
C VAL A 21 -0.78 -7.17 -3.83
N ARG A 22 -2.05 -7.23 -3.44
CA ARG A 22 -3.17 -6.87 -4.30
C ARG A 22 -3.77 -5.58 -3.77
N VAL A 23 -3.93 -4.60 -4.65
CA VAL A 23 -4.42 -3.26 -4.28
C VAL A 23 -5.79 -3.05 -4.89
N TRP A 24 -6.70 -2.48 -4.12
CA TRP A 24 -8.06 -2.19 -4.53
C TRP A 24 -8.24 -0.68 -4.73
N PRO A 25 -8.10 -0.17 -5.97
CA PRO A 25 -8.19 1.27 -6.19
C PRO A 25 -9.49 1.91 -5.72
N ALA A 26 -10.61 1.20 -5.85
CA ALA A 26 -11.90 1.72 -5.39
C ALA A 26 -11.98 1.90 -3.87
N ARG A 27 -11.12 1.22 -3.12
CA ARG A 27 -11.05 1.38 -1.67
C ARG A 27 -10.15 2.53 -1.26
N ILE A 28 -9.19 2.90 -2.12
CA ILE A 28 -8.35 4.08 -1.94
C ILE A 28 -9.13 5.33 -2.35
N TRP A 29 -9.80 5.25 -3.50
CA TRP A 29 -10.55 6.35 -4.07
C TRP A 29 -12.01 5.91 -4.27
N PRO A 30 -12.82 5.88 -3.20
CA PRO A 30 -14.20 5.43 -3.32
C PRO A 30 -14.99 6.36 -4.25
N PRO A 31 -15.77 5.81 -5.16
CA PRO A 31 -16.58 6.65 -6.04
C PRO A 31 -17.65 7.39 -5.25
N THR A 32 -17.69 8.71 -5.41
CA THR A 32 -18.63 9.58 -4.69
C THR A 32 -19.88 9.90 -5.50
N LEU A 33 -19.75 9.96 -6.84
CA LEU A 33 -20.85 10.30 -7.74
C LEU A 33 -21.52 9.07 -8.35
N GLY A 34 -20.82 7.92 -8.34
CA GLY A 34 -21.27 6.74 -9.05
C GLY A 34 -21.08 6.86 -10.55
N LEU A 35 -21.19 5.72 -11.24
CA LEU A 35 -20.91 5.68 -12.68
C LEU A 35 -22.00 6.36 -13.51
N ILE A 36 -23.24 6.37 -13.04
CA ILE A 36 -24.37 6.93 -13.79
C ILE A 36 -24.20 8.44 -13.99
N GLY A 37 -23.66 9.15 -12.99
CA GLY A 37 -23.46 10.59 -13.08
C GLY A 37 -22.17 11.01 -13.75
N THR A 38 -21.35 10.06 -14.25
CA THR A 38 -20.04 10.35 -14.76
C THR A 38 -20.05 10.45 -16.28
N PRO A 39 -19.52 11.54 -16.89
CA PRO A 39 -19.42 11.65 -18.35
C PRO A 39 -18.66 10.49 -18.98
N LEU A 40 -19.06 10.12 -20.19
CA LEU A 40 -18.46 8.98 -20.88
C LEU A 40 -16.95 9.10 -21.05
N TRP A 41 -16.44 10.29 -21.35
CA TRP A 41 -15.00 10.45 -21.55
C TRP A 41 -14.22 10.20 -20.24
N GLN A 42 -14.77 10.54 -19.09
CA GLN A 42 -14.14 10.24 -17.81
C GLN A 42 -14.16 8.75 -17.52
N ARG A 43 -15.24 8.08 -17.87
CA ARG A 43 -15.35 6.64 -17.68
C ARG A 43 -14.37 5.88 -18.57
N ALA A 44 -14.07 6.42 -19.76
CA ALA A 44 -13.14 5.80 -20.69
C ALA A 44 -11.67 6.11 -20.39
N ALA A 45 -11.37 7.32 -19.93
CA ALA A 45 -10.00 7.82 -19.78
C ALA A 45 -9.52 7.90 -18.33
N GLY A 46 -10.41 7.93 -17.36
CA GLY A 46 -10.07 8.06 -15.95
C GLY A 46 -9.44 6.78 -15.39
N ILE A 47 -8.95 6.88 -14.16
CA ILE A 47 -8.35 5.75 -13.45
C ILE A 47 -9.39 4.64 -13.32
N ARG A 48 -9.03 3.42 -13.72
CA ARG A 48 -9.91 2.27 -13.59
C ARG A 48 -10.01 1.86 -12.12
N LEU A 49 -11.24 1.75 -11.62
CA LEU A 49 -11.51 1.40 -10.24
C LEU A 49 -12.03 -0.01 -10.04
N SER A 50 -12.52 -0.64 -11.11
CA SER A 50 -13.32 -1.88 -11.02
C SER A 50 -12.53 -3.11 -10.57
N ASP A 51 -11.24 -3.18 -10.92
CA ASP A 51 -10.45 -4.38 -10.69
C ASP A 51 -9.31 -4.12 -9.73
N PRO A 52 -8.94 -5.12 -8.92
CA PRO A 52 -7.71 -5.01 -8.14
C PRO A 52 -6.50 -5.05 -9.06
N VAL A 53 -5.40 -4.46 -8.60
CA VAL A 53 -4.14 -4.46 -9.34
C VAL A 53 -3.04 -5.06 -8.48
N SER A 54 -2.04 -5.65 -9.12
CA SER A 54 -0.87 -6.18 -8.44
C SER A 54 0.08 -5.04 -8.08
N GLY A 55 0.59 -5.09 -6.87
CA GLY A 55 1.55 -4.10 -6.38
C GLY A 55 2.60 -4.72 -5.51
N TRP A 56 3.42 -3.86 -4.93
CA TRP A 56 4.54 -4.27 -4.09
C TRP A 56 4.58 -3.46 -2.81
N LEU A 57 4.71 -4.15 -1.70
CA LEU A 57 5.00 -3.54 -0.40
C LEU A 57 6.51 -3.39 -0.30
N THR A 58 7.01 -2.16 -0.28
CA THR A 58 8.44 -1.88 -0.32
C THR A 58 9.00 -1.37 0.99
N GLU A 59 8.18 -0.83 1.86
CA GLU A 59 8.63 -0.26 3.13
C GLU A 59 7.47 -0.23 4.12
N LEU A 60 7.79 -0.38 5.39
CA LEU A 60 6.84 -0.14 6.49
C LEU A 60 7.26 1.12 7.23
N VAL A 61 6.27 1.94 7.59
CA VAL A 61 6.49 3.21 8.28
C VAL A 61 5.52 3.30 9.44
N VAL A 62 5.99 3.77 10.59
CA VAL A 62 5.14 3.94 11.75
C VAL A 62 4.82 5.43 11.96
N THR A 63 3.58 5.73 12.32
CA THR A 63 3.16 7.09 12.65
C THR A 63 3.46 7.42 14.13
N GLN A 64 3.37 8.68 14.49
CA GLN A 64 3.52 9.09 15.91
C GLN A 64 2.45 8.49 16.81
N ALA A 65 1.31 8.11 16.24
CA ALA A 65 0.24 7.48 17.01
C ALA A 65 0.39 5.96 17.12
N GLY A 66 1.45 5.39 16.52
CA GLY A 66 1.73 3.97 16.59
C GLY A 66 1.10 3.14 15.48
N ASP A 67 0.46 3.77 14.51
CA ASP A 67 -0.11 3.06 13.38
C ASP A 67 0.97 2.70 12.37
N ILE A 68 0.85 1.54 11.76
CA ILE A 68 1.81 1.07 10.77
C ILE A 68 1.22 1.25 9.38
N LEU A 69 1.99 1.92 8.53
CA LEU A 69 1.64 2.15 7.13
C LEU A 69 2.57 1.32 6.25
N GLY A 70 2.05 0.86 5.14
CA GLY A 70 2.85 0.23 4.10
C GLY A 70 3.04 1.19 2.94
N ARG A 71 4.27 1.29 2.45
CA ARG A 71 4.53 2.00 1.19
C ARG A 71 4.26 1.02 0.06
N ILE A 72 3.20 1.30 -0.67
CA ILE A 72 2.71 0.41 -1.72
C ILE A 72 2.97 1.05 -3.08
N GLN A 73 3.56 0.29 -3.97
CA GLN A 73 3.83 0.67 -5.34
C GLN A 73 2.92 -0.14 -6.25
N PHE A 74 2.14 0.50 -7.10
CA PHE A 74 1.21 -0.19 -7.97
C PHE A 74 0.98 0.58 -9.27
N PRO A 75 0.61 -0.11 -10.36
CA PRO A 75 0.35 0.56 -11.62
C PRO A 75 -1.06 1.16 -11.64
N ILE A 76 -1.19 2.32 -12.27
CA ILE A 76 -2.47 2.90 -12.63
C ILE A 76 -2.45 3.24 -14.11
N THR A 77 -3.62 3.25 -14.72
CA THR A 77 -3.75 3.65 -16.12
C THR A 77 -4.59 4.93 -16.19
N VAL A 78 -4.01 5.96 -16.80
CA VAL A 78 -4.68 7.25 -17.02
C VAL A 78 -4.51 7.58 -18.49
N ASP A 79 -5.61 7.84 -19.21
CA ASP A 79 -5.57 8.14 -20.65
C ASP A 79 -4.79 7.11 -21.46
N ARG A 80 -4.91 5.82 -21.12
CA ARG A 80 -4.20 4.72 -21.75
C ARG A 80 -2.71 4.64 -21.39
N ASP A 81 -2.19 5.58 -20.63
CA ASP A 81 -0.80 5.54 -20.17
C ASP A 81 -0.73 4.83 -18.83
N GLN A 82 0.17 3.86 -18.74
CA GLN A 82 0.43 3.19 -17.47
C GLN A 82 1.45 3.99 -16.68
N ARG A 83 1.12 4.27 -15.43
CA ARG A 83 1.97 5.01 -14.50
C ARG A 83 2.17 4.21 -13.24
N THR A 84 3.24 4.47 -12.53
CA THR A 84 3.49 3.88 -11.22
C THR A 84 3.09 4.86 -10.15
N GLU A 85 2.19 4.42 -9.28
CA GLU A 85 1.78 5.18 -8.10
C GLU A 85 2.47 4.60 -6.88
N VAL A 86 2.92 5.46 -5.98
CA VAL A 86 3.53 5.05 -4.71
C VAL A 86 2.84 5.80 -3.59
N MET A 87 2.26 5.07 -2.65
CA MET A 87 1.49 5.67 -1.56
C MET A 87 1.78 4.97 -0.23
N LEU A 88 1.68 5.74 0.85
CA LEU A 88 1.62 5.16 2.20
C LEU A 88 0.17 4.85 2.52
N LEU A 89 -0.14 3.59 2.73
CA LEU A 89 -1.49 3.13 3.03
C LEU A 89 -1.50 2.37 4.35
N PRO A 90 -2.52 2.55 5.18
CA PRO A 90 -2.64 1.74 6.40
C PRO A 90 -2.76 0.27 6.06
N ILE A 91 -2.37 -0.59 6.99
CA ILE A 91 -2.60 -2.02 6.86
C ILE A 91 -4.09 -2.25 7.09
N SER A 92 -4.84 -2.31 6.01
CA SER A 92 -6.29 -2.29 6.03
C SER A 92 -6.85 -2.99 4.80
N ASP A 93 -8.13 -2.74 4.51
CA ASP A 93 -8.83 -3.33 3.37
C ASP A 93 -8.39 -2.79 2.01
N MET A 94 -7.54 -1.76 1.97
CA MET A 94 -7.13 -1.14 0.70
C MET A 94 -6.17 -2.01 -0.09
N TRP A 95 -5.45 -2.90 0.59
CA TRP A 95 -4.56 -3.85 -0.03
C TRP A 95 -4.49 -5.12 0.83
N GLU A 96 -4.06 -6.21 0.20
CA GLU A 96 -3.93 -7.49 0.87
C GLU A 96 -2.73 -8.26 0.31
N LEU A 97 -2.22 -9.21 1.08
CA LEU A 97 -1.16 -10.10 0.63
C LEU A 97 -1.69 -11.00 -0.48
N ARG A 98 -0.88 -11.21 -1.51
CA ARG A 98 -1.24 -12.15 -2.58
C ARG A 98 -0.96 -13.60 -2.21
N ALA A 99 0.00 -13.82 -1.33
CA ALA A 99 0.37 -15.16 -0.89
C ALA A 99 0.31 -15.24 0.64
N ASP A 100 -0.39 -16.23 1.16
CA ASP A 100 -0.49 -16.44 2.61
C ASP A 100 0.88 -16.72 3.23
N SER A 101 1.82 -17.27 2.47
CA SER A 101 3.18 -17.50 2.95
C SER A 101 3.90 -16.22 3.37
N ASP A 102 3.49 -15.06 2.85
CA ASP A 102 4.09 -13.78 3.21
C ASP A 102 3.54 -13.21 4.52
N ARG A 103 2.47 -13.77 5.05
CA ARG A 103 1.86 -13.30 6.30
C ARG A 103 2.84 -13.37 7.47
N HIS A 104 3.54 -14.47 7.58
CA HIS A 104 4.51 -14.66 8.65
C HIS A 104 5.65 -13.64 8.56
N ARG A 105 6.12 -13.40 7.36
CA ARG A 105 7.17 -12.41 7.10
C ARG A 105 6.70 -11.00 7.46
N LEU A 106 5.47 -10.65 7.06
CA LEU A 106 4.90 -9.35 7.38
C LEU A 106 4.76 -9.15 8.89
N LEU A 107 4.24 -10.16 9.60
CA LEU A 107 4.11 -10.09 11.05
C LEU A 107 5.46 -9.91 11.74
N HIS A 108 6.49 -10.59 11.26
CA HIS A 108 7.84 -10.44 11.80
C HIS A 108 8.35 -9.00 11.62
N LEU A 109 8.14 -8.42 10.44
CA LEU A 109 8.54 -7.06 10.15
C LEU A 109 7.79 -6.04 11.00
N VAL A 110 6.48 -6.24 11.20
CA VAL A 110 5.66 -5.38 12.06
C VAL A 110 6.15 -5.41 13.50
N ARG A 111 6.48 -6.59 14.02
CA ARG A 111 6.99 -6.73 15.38
C ARG A 111 8.34 -6.05 15.58
N ALA A 112 9.10 -5.90 14.51
CA ALA A 112 10.41 -5.22 14.58
C ALA A 112 10.28 -3.74 14.91
N PHE A 113 9.09 -3.13 14.82
CA PHE A 113 8.86 -1.77 15.29
C PHE A 113 8.64 -1.68 16.80
N GLY A 114 8.63 -2.82 17.49
CA GLY A 114 8.32 -2.83 18.92
C GLY A 114 6.86 -2.58 19.21
N VAL A 115 6.01 -2.68 18.22
CA VAL A 115 4.57 -2.51 18.37
C VAL A 115 3.99 -3.74 19.06
N ARG A 116 3.15 -3.52 20.04
CA ARG A 116 2.45 -4.60 20.72
C ARG A 116 1.27 -5.06 19.84
N SER A 117 1.26 -6.30 19.58
CA SER A 117 0.18 -6.92 18.83
C SER A 117 -0.83 -7.53 19.77
#